data_abaebd61743393ddec957feb3a8e058a
#
_entry.id   abaebd61743393ddec957feb3a8e058a
#
_cell.length_a   1.000
_cell.length_b   1.000
_cell.length_c   1.000
_cell.angle_alpha   90.00
_cell.angle_beta   90.00
_cell.angle_gamma   90.00
#
_symmetry.space_group_name_H-M   'P 1'
#
loop_
_entity.id
_entity.type
_entity.pdbx_description
1 polymer ?
#
loop_
_entity_poly.entity_id
_entity_poly.type
_entity_poly.pdbx_seq_one_letter_code
_entity_poly.pdbx_strand_id
1 'polypeptide(L)'
;MEFLAPVEAGDLVDCVPEPVGNGSVEVQALVDGDLRARLVAHPPGGVHDMGKDWSDRPLSERLPDHVEPLVDQWINYAERAGADLALCAKAAVVHPSVWPALANGVMTRHLVDGSWIHTSSRIAHHAAVPVGVSALVEATVVDRFDTRSGSRAVVDVRISVDGLPVVTIEHEALVSLGPSAP
;
A
#
# COMPACT_ATOMS: atom_id res chain seq x y z
N MET A 1 2.76 3.13 5.97
CA MET A 1 2.24 4.42 5.44
C MET A 1 0.89 4.66 6.08
N GLU A 2 0.62 5.88 6.47
CA GLU A 2 -0.63 6.31 7.11
C GLU A 2 -1.05 7.66 6.51
N PHE A 3 -2.32 7.78 6.14
CA PHE A 3 -2.92 9.02 5.66
C PHE A 3 -3.75 9.64 6.77
N LEU A 4 -3.48 10.89 7.12
CA LEU A 4 -4.06 11.58 8.28
C LEU A 4 -5.10 12.62 7.89
N ALA A 5 -4.91 13.26 6.74
CA ALA A 5 -5.84 14.24 6.19
C ALA A 5 -5.77 14.26 4.66
N PRO A 6 -6.82 14.74 3.97
CA PRO A 6 -6.81 14.83 2.52
C PRO A 6 -5.78 15.85 2.01
N VAL A 7 -5.26 15.58 0.81
CA VAL A 7 -4.48 16.50 -0.01
C VAL A 7 -5.34 16.85 -1.20
N GLU A 8 -5.52 18.13 -1.47
CA GLU A 8 -6.35 18.61 -2.57
C GLU A 8 -5.56 18.80 -3.87
N ALA A 9 -6.27 18.80 -4.98
CA ALA A 9 -5.63 19.05 -6.27
C ALA A 9 -5.08 20.48 -6.32
N GLY A 10 -3.78 20.61 -6.53
CA GLY A 10 -3.05 21.88 -6.55
C GLY A 10 -2.27 22.21 -5.28
N ASP A 11 -2.44 21.42 -4.22
CA ASP A 11 -1.61 21.57 -3.03
C ASP A 11 -0.13 21.27 -3.35
N LEU A 12 0.75 22.08 -2.77
CA LEU A 12 2.19 21.78 -2.73
C LEU A 12 2.47 20.88 -1.53
N VAL A 13 3.02 19.70 -1.80
CA VAL A 13 3.36 18.73 -0.76
C VAL A 13 4.86 18.76 -0.51
N ASP A 14 5.25 19.17 0.69
CA ASP A 14 6.63 19.07 1.16
C ASP A 14 6.86 17.69 1.77
N CYS A 15 7.82 16.93 1.21
CA CYS A 15 8.23 15.64 1.75
C CYS A 15 9.50 15.81 2.58
N VAL A 16 9.39 15.68 3.90
CA VAL A 16 10.48 15.89 4.85
C VAL A 16 10.96 14.55 5.42
N PRO A 17 12.15 14.06 5.04
CA PRO A 17 12.71 12.83 5.61
C PRO A 17 13.42 13.14 6.95
N GLU A 18 13.14 12.32 7.97
CA GLU A 18 13.79 12.39 9.28
C GLU A 18 14.28 11.00 9.73
N PRO A 19 15.54 10.86 10.19
CA PRO A 19 16.01 9.64 10.82
C PRO A 19 15.29 9.40 12.15
N VAL A 20 14.69 8.21 12.33
CA VAL A 20 13.95 7.85 13.57
C VAL A 20 14.63 6.74 14.37
N GLY A 21 15.93 6.52 14.14
CA GLY A 21 16.74 5.50 14.83
C GLY A 21 16.72 4.14 14.15
N ASN A 22 17.65 3.27 14.56
CA ASN A 22 17.80 1.89 14.01
C ASN A 22 17.93 1.81 12.48
N GLY A 23 18.44 2.86 11.82
CA GLY A 23 18.52 2.94 10.36
C GLY A 23 17.17 3.17 9.66
N SER A 24 16.11 3.43 10.42
CA SER A 24 14.80 3.76 9.87
C SER A 24 14.69 5.25 9.53
N VAL A 25 13.87 5.57 8.55
CA VAL A 25 13.58 6.93 8.10
C VAL A 25 12.07 7.13 8.11
N GLU A 26 11.60 8.18 8.77
CA GLU A 26 10.23 8.69 8.59
C GLU A 26 10.22 9.72 7.48
N VAL A 27 9.22 9.69 6.61
CA VAL A 27 8.95 10.75 5.64
C VAL A 27 7.58 11.32 5.97
N GLN A 28 7.54 12.60 6.25
CA GLN A 28 6.34 13.37 6.50
C GLN A 28 5.93 14.11 5.23
N ALA A 29 4.66 14.00 4.85
CA ALA A 29 4.06 14.78 3.77
C ALA A 29 3.26 15.93 4.39
N LEU A 30 3.67 17.16 4.14
CA LEU A 30 3.11 18.37 4.72
C LEU A 30 2.46 19.23 3.63
N VAL A 31 1.33 19.85 3.94
CA VAL A 31 0.72 20.92 3.14
C VAL A 31 0.57 22.13 4.04
N ASP A 32 1.20 23.25 3.69
CA ASP A 32 1.26 24.48 4.49
C ASP A 32 1.76 24.25 5.94
N GLY A 33 2.64 23.26 6.12
CA GLY A 33 3.17 22.85 7.42
C GLY A 33 2.30 21.87 8.20
N ASP A 34 1.09 21.56 7.73
CA ASP A 34 0.21 20.59 8.35
C ASP A 34 0.50 19.16 7.85
N LEU A 35 0.64 18.21 8.77
CA LEU A 35 0.89 16.81 8.46
C LEU A 35 -0.33 16.16 7.79
N ARG A 36 -0.15 15.67 6.55
CA ARG A 36 -1.19 15.01 5.76
C ARG A 36 -0.99 13.50 5.68
N ALA A 37 0.26 13.06 5.57
CA ALA A 37 0.59 11.64 5.57
C ALA A 37 1.98 11.41 6.16
N ARG A 38 2.22 10.17 6.61
CA ARG A 38 3.56 9.73 7.02
C ARG A 38 3.86 8.33 6.52
N LEU A 39 5.12 8.10 6.23
CA LEU A 39 5.70 6.82 5.88
C LEU A 39 6.90 6.56 6.78
N VAL A 40 6.99 5.39 7.40
CA VAL A 40 8.23 4.95 8.04
C VAL A 40 8.81 3.80 7.21
N ALA A 41 10.03 3.97 6.73
CA ALA A 41 10.79 2.95 6.03
C ALA A 41 11.84 2.36 6.99
N HIS A 42 11.93 1.04 7.01
CA HIS A 42 12.82 0.29 7.86
C HIS A 42 13.86 -0.46 7.02
N PRO A 43 15.13 -0.60 7.49
CA PRO A 43 16.14 -1.34 6.76
C PRO A 43 15.80 -2.83 6.66
N PRO A 44 16.37 -3.55 5.67
CA PRO A 44 16.25 -4.99 5.58
C PRO A 44 16.72 -5.70 6.87
N GLY A 45 15.98 -6.71 7.32
CA GLY A 45 16.32 -7.47 8.54
C GLY A 45 15.96 -6.81 9.86
N GLY A 46 15.41 -5.62 9.85
CA GLY A 46 14.68 -5.09 11.00
C GLY A 46 13.46 -5.98 11.25
N VAL A 47 13.45 -6.67 12.41
CA VAL A 47 12.25 -7.41 12.83
C VAL A 47 11.18 -6.38 13.14
N HIS A 48 10.49 -5.90 12.12
CA HIS A 48 9.17 -5.37 12.34
C HIS A 48 8.27 -6.58 12.50
N ASP A 49 7.95 -6.80 13.75
CA ASP A 49 6.82 -7.61 14.09
C ASP A 49 5.63 -7.11 13.26
N MET A 50 5.37 -7.75 12.11
CA MET A 50 4.13 -7.62 11.36
C MET A 50 2.98 -8.19 12.22
N GLY A 51 3.24 -8.36 13.52
CA GLY A 51 2.34 -8.48 14.62
C GLY A 51 1.54 -9.76 14.71
N LYS A 52 1.55 -10.59 13.70
CA LYS A 52 1.05 -11.97 13.65
C LYS A 52 1.56 -12.63 12.39
N ASP A 53 1.99 -13.87 12.51
CA ASP A 53 2.16 -14.73 11.36
C ASP A 53 0.89 -14.67 10.51
N TRP A 54 1.03 -14.37 9.20
CA TRP A 54 -0.09 -14.28 8.27
C TRP A 54 -0.91 -15.57 8.22
N SER A 55 -0.31 -16.69 8.60
CA SER A 55 -0.99 -17.98 8.74
C SER A 55 -1.96 -18.06 9.92
N ASP A 56 -1.79 -17.21 10.94
CA ASP A 56 -2.55 -17.29 12.20
C ASP A 56 -3.77 -16.36 12.26
N ARG A 57 -4.00 -15.51 11.25
CA ARG A 57 -5.19 -14.67 11.18
C ARG A 57 -6.40 -15.49 10.76
N PRO A 58 -7.53 -15.37 11.47
CA PRO A 58 -8.75 -16.01 11.03
C PRO A 58 -9.12 -15.49 9.64
N LEU A 59 -9.15 -16.38 8.64
CA LEU A 59 -9.62 -16.06 7.31
C LEU A 59 -11.12 -15.74 7.41
N SER A 60 -11.49 -14.47 7.27
CA SER A 60 -12.90 -14.07 7.33
C SER A 60 -13.57 -14.17 5.96
N GLU A 61 -12.90 -13.73 4.90
CA GLU A 61 -13.40 -13.76 3.54
C GLU A 61 -12.24 -13.75 2.54
N ARG A 62 -12.05 -14.85 1.79
CA ARG A 62 -11.08 -14.89 0.70
C ARG A 62 -11.70 -14.24 -0.55
N LEU A 63 -10.99 -13.27 -1.11
CA LEU A 63 -11.37 -12.62 -2.36
C LEU A 63 -10.86 -13.42 -3.57
N PRO A 64 -11.45 -13.24 -4.76
CA PRO A 64 -10.94 -13.89 -5.97
C PRO A 64 -9.51 -13.47 -6.28
N ASP A 65 -8.66 -14.48 -6.53
CA ASP A 65 -7.28 -14.25 -6.94
C ASP A 65 -7.22 -13.69 -8.36
N HIS A 66 -6.17 -12.94 -8.68
CA HIS A 66 -5.92 -12.52 -10.05
C HIS A 66 -4.42 -12.50 -10.36
N VAL A 67 -4.11 -12.59 -11.66
CA VAL A 67 -2.75 -12.50 -12.17
C VAL A 67 -2.55 -11.12 -12.77
N GLU A 68 -1.52 -10.41 -12.32
CA GLU A 68 -1.16 -9.09 -12.80
C GLU A 68 0.17 -9.14 -13.54
N PRO A 69 0.21 -8.79 -14.85
CA PRO A 69 1.46 -8.67 -15.59
C PRO A 69 2.21 -7.39 -15.15
N LEU A 70 3.44 -7.53 -14.69
CA LEU A 70 4.27 -6.41 -14.23
C LEU A 70 5.06 -5.81 -15.40
N VAL A 71 4.35 -5.14 -16.30
CA VAL A 71 4.85 -4.59 -17.57
C VAL A 71 4.90 -3.05 -17.54
N ASP A 72 5.18 -2.45 -18.67
CA ASP A 72 5.43 -1.00 -18.86
C ASP A 72 4.37 -0.06 -18.24
N GLN A 73 3.11 -0.48 -18.16
CA GLN A 73 2.07 0.32 -17.50
C GLN A 73 2.41 0.68 -16.06
N TRP A 74 3.12 -0.20 -15.34
CA TRP A 74 3.53 0.03 -13.97
C TRP A 74 4.75 0.95 -13.86
N ILE A 75 5.62 0.96 -14.89
CA ILE A 75 6.68 1.95 -15.01
C ILE A 75 6.04 3.33 -15.18
N ASN A 76 5.10 3.47 -16.11
CA ASN A 76 4.37 4.72 -16.35
C ASN A 76 3.56 5.17 -15.11
N TYR A 77 3.05 4.24 -14.31
CA TYR A 77 2.40 4.56 -13.04
C TYR A 77 3.38 5.19 -12.06
N ALA A 78 4.53 4.58 -11.85
CA ALA A 78 5.54 5.06 -10.93
C ALA A 78 6.10 6.44 -11.35
N GLU A 79 6.31 6.67 -12.66
CA GLU A 79 6.71 7.97 -13.20
C GLU A 79 5.69 9.07 -12.90
N ARG A 80 4.40 8.80 -13.15
CA ARG A 80 3.32 9.76 -12.84
C ARG A 80 3.17 10.03 -11.35
N ALA A 81 3.55 9.08 -10.50
CA ALA A 81 3.60 9.25 -9.06
C ALA A 81 4.85 10.05 -8.59
N GLY A 82 5.66 10.57 -9.53
CA GLY A 82 6.84 11.38 -9.21
C GLY A 82 8.04 10.57 -8.71
N ALA A 83 8.05 9.25 -8.92
CA ALA A 83 9.13 8.39 -8.47
C ALA A 83 10.42 8.63 -9.26
N ASP A 84 11.56 8.68 -8.56
CA ASP A 84 12.86 8.56 -9.22
C ASP A 84 13.09 7.10 -9.64
N LEU A 85 12.88 6.84 -10.92
CA LEU A 85 13.01 5.50 -11.49
C LEU A 85 14.44 5.09 -11.78
N ALA A 86 15.43 6.00 -11.67
CA ALA A 86 16.80 5.73 -12.14
C ALA A 86 17.39 4.48 -11.48
N LEU A 87 17.17 4.29 -10.17
CA LEU A 87 17.66 3.12 -9.45
C LEU A 87 16.95 1.82 -9.89
N CYS A 88 15.63 1.84 -9.95
CA CYS A 88 14.83 0.67 -10.33
C CYS A 88 15.03 0.31 -11.80
N ALA A 89 15.11 1.30 -12.69
CA ALA A 89 15.40 1.07 -14.10
C ALA A 89 16.79 0.46 -14.31
N LYS A 90 17.82 0.95 -13.60
CA LYS A 90 19.17 0.38 -13.66
C LYS A 90 19.21 -1.07 -13.16
N ALA A 91 18.43 -1.38 -12.14
CA ALA A 91 18.34 -2.74 -11.59
C ALA A 91 17.34 -3.63 -12.33
N ALA A 92 16.58 -3.11 -13.30
CA ALA A 92 15.50 -3.79 -13.99
C ALA A 92 14.46 -4.43 -13.05
N VAL A 93 14.12 -3.72 -11.96
CA VAL A 93 13.17 -4.18 -10.95
C VAL A 93 11.94 -3.29 -10.89
N VAL A 94 10.83 -3.89 -10.47
CA VAL A 94 9.56 -3.20 -10.26
C VAL A 94 9.69 -2.18 -9.13
N HIS A 95 9.21 -0.95 -9.37
CA HIS A 95 9.25 0.11 -8.38
C HIS A 95 8.30 -0.20 -7.20
N PRO A 96 8.70 0.06 -5.94
CA PRO A 96 7.90 -0.26 -4.75
C PRO A 96 6.50 0.37 -4.72
N SER A 97 6.26 1.49 -5.40
CA SER A 97 4.93 2.13 -5.46
C SER A 97 3.87 1.28 -6.17
N VAL A 98 4.28 0.27 -6.93
CA VAL A 98 3.37 -0.66 -7.61
C VAL A 98 2.59 -1.51 -6.60
N TRP A 99 3.20 -1.89 -5.51
CA TRP A 99 2.59 -2.81 -4.56
C TRP A 99 1.35 -2.23 -3.86
N PRO A 100 1.38 -1.00 -3.28
CA PRO A 100 0.16 -0.39 -2.75
C PRO A 100 -0.88 -0.11 -3.85
N ALA A 101 -0.48 0.14 -5.09
CA ALA A 101 -1.42 0.30 -6.20
C ALA A 101 -2.15 -1.02 -6.53
N LEU A 102 -1.48 -2.17 -6.44
CA LEU A 102 -2.13 -3.48 -6.58
C LEU A 102 -3.12 -3.74 -5.44
N ALA A 103 -2.78 -3.40 -4.21
CA ALA A 103 -3.70 -3.49 -3.07
C ALA A 103 -4.92 -2.57 -3.26
N ASN A 104 -4.72 -1.33 -3.71
CA ASN A 104 -5.82 -0.44 -4.11
C ASN A 104 -6.71 -1.07 -5.19
N GLY A 105 -6.10 -1.78 -6.16
CA GLY A 105 -6.82 -2.53 -7.20
C GLY A 105 -7.71 -3.64 -6.63
N VAL A 106 -7.27 -4.33 -5.58
CA VAL A 106 -8.10 -5.31 -4.85
C VAL A 106 -9.32 -4.63 -4.24
N MET A 107 -9.11 -3.50 -3.54
CA MET A 107 -10.22 -2.76 -2.93
C MET A 107 -11.27 -2.36 -3.97
N THR A 108 -10.85 -1.75 -5.06
CA THR A 108 -11.77 -1.25 -6.11
C THR A 108 -12.49 -2.35 -6.87
N ARG A 109 -11.91 -3.54 -7.01
CA ARG A 109 -12.55 -4.66 -7.69
C ARG A 109 -13.58 -5.39 -6.83
N HIS A 110 -13.39 -5.43 -5.51
CA HIS A 110 -14.10 -6.39 -4.67
C HIS A 110 -14.84 -5.81 -3.49
N LEU A 111 -14.50 -4.60 -3.04
CA LEU A 111 -14.95 -4.12 -1.73
C LEU A 111 -15.64 -2.76 -1.78
N VAL A 112 -15.51 -2.00 -2.85
CA VAL A 112 -16.04 -0.64 -2.91
C VAL A 112 -16.94 -0.41 -4.12
N ASP A 113 -18.05 0.26 -3.87
CA ASP A 113 -18.98 0.78 -4.88
C ASP A 113 -19.00 2.30 -4.76
N GLY A 114 -18.10 3.00 -5.45
CA GLY A 114 -18.02 4.46 -5.45
C GLY A 114 -16.79 5.03 -4.76
N SER A 115 -16.96 6.13 -4.05
CA SER A 115 -15.84 6.82 -3.39
C SER A 115 -15.36 6.07 -2.15
N TRP A 116 -14.05 5.97 -2.02
CA TRP A 116 -13.39 5.32 -0.91
C TRP A 116 -12.08 6.04 -0.57
N ILE A 117 -11.50 5.74 0.58
CA ILE A 117 -10.27 6.38 1.04
C ILE A 117 -9.31 5.30 1.56
N HIS A 118 -8.12 5.23 0.95
CA HIS A 118 -7.02 4.48 1.53
C HIS A 118 -6.56 5.17 2.81
N THR A 119 -6.57 4.47 3.94
CA THR A 119 -6.23 5.06 5.24
C THR A 119 -4.85 4.66 5.71
N SER A 120 -4.48 3.39 5.57
CA SER A 120 -3.13 2.96 5.94
C SER A 120 -2.67 1.71 5.20
N SER A 121 -1.35 1.50 5.12
CA SER A 121 -0.74 0.24 4.70
C SER A 121 0.52 -0.08 5.49
N ARG A 122 0.68 -1.37 5.79
CA ARG A 122 1.96 -1.96 6.19
C ARG A 122 2.43 -2.89 5.09
N ILE A 123 3.65 -2.68 4.61
CA ILE A 123 4.18 -3.42 3.46
C ILE A 123 5.50 -4.06 3.86
N ALA A 124 5.60 -5.38 3.69
CA ALA A 124 6.83 -6.11 3.82
C ALA A 124 7.32 -6.57 2.45
N HIS A 125 8.52 -6.15 2.09
CA HIS A 125 9.20 -6.58 0.87
C HIS A 125 10.09 -7.77 1.19
N HIS A 126 9.86 -8.90 0.52
CA HIS A 126 10.61 -10.15 0.73
C HIS A 126 11.67 -10.36 -0.35
N ALA A 127 11.42 -9.86 -1.56
CA ALA A 127 12.35 -9.96 -2.69
C ALA A 127 12.20 -8.79 -3.65
N ALA A 128 13.29 -8.47 -4.37
CA ALA A 128 13.23 -7.62 -5.54
C ALA A 128 12.59 -8.41 -6.71
N VAL A 129 11.70 -7.77 -7.44
CA VAL A 129 10.95 -8.40 -8.53
C VAL A 129 11.40 -7.82 -9.85
N PRO A 130 11.85 -8.63 -10.82
CA PRO A 130 12.21 -8.13 -12.14
C PRO A 130 10.96 -7.64 -12.89
N VAL A 131 11.16 -6.67 -13.79
CA VAL A 131 10.10 -6.24 -14.72
C VAL A 131 9.84 -7.34 -15.76
N GLY A 132 8.61 -7.39 -16.29
CA GLY A 132 8.23 -8.34 -17.35
C GLY A 132 7.71 -9.69 -16.85
N VAL A 133 7.64 -9.92 -15.54
CA VAL A 133 7.04 -11.13 -14.96
C VAL A 133 5.56 -10.93 -14.65
N SER A 134 4.85 -12.02 -14.38
CA SER A 134 3.49 -11.98 -13.87
C SER A 134 3.46 -12.27 -12.37
N ALA A 135 2.68 -11.51 -11.63
CA ALA A 135 2.46 -11.69 -10.21
C ALA A 135 1.07 -12.28 -9.95
N LEU A 136 0.98 -13.26 -9.06
CA LEU A 136 -0.27 -13.72 -8.48
C LEU A 136 -0.60 -12.83 -7.28
N VAL A 137 -1.77 -12.21 -7.30
CA VAL A 137 -2.30 -11.38 -6.22
C VAL A 137 -3.43 -12.14 -5.53
N GLU A 138 -3.19 -12.50 -4.28
CA GLU A 138 -4.16 -13.16 -3.38
C GLU A 138 -4.56 -12.18 -2.29
N ALA A 139 -5.83 -12.16 -1.91
CA ALA A 139 -6.30 -11.24 -0.90
C ALA A 139 -7.35 -11.86 0.01
N THR A 140 -7.35 -11.45 1.29
CA THR A 140 -8.30 -11.90 2.29
C THR A 140 -8.73 -10.73 3.14
N VAL A 141 -10.03 -10.52 3.28
CA VAL A 141 -10.58 -9.56 4.25
C VAL A 141 -10.42 -10.16 5.64
N VAL A 142 -9.62 -9.52 6.49
CA VAL A 142 -9.31 -10.00 7.84
C VAL A 142 -10.08 -9.27 8.92
N ASP A 143 -10.58 -8.07 8.60
CA ASP A 143 -11.42 -7.31 9.54
C ASP A 143 -12.36 -6.36 8.79
N ARG A 144 -13.54 -6.11 9.38
CA ARG A 144 -14.48 -5.07 8.98
C ARG A 144 -15.06 -4.41 10.23
N PHE A 145 -15.04 -3.10 10.26
CA PHE A 145 -15.59 -2.35 11.40
C PHE A 145 -16.12 -0.99 10.97
N ASP A 146 -17.13 -0.53 11.72
CA ASP A 146 -17.72 0.77 11.50
C ASP A 146 -17.03 1.84 12.35
N THR A 147 -16.85 3.00 11.74
CA THR A 147 -16.35 4.21 12.39
C THR A 147 -17.33 5.36 12.17
N ARG A 148 -17.10 6.48 12.85
CA ARG A 148 -17.91 7.68 12.62
C ARG A 148 -17.83 8.18 11.16
N SER A 149 -16.73 7.91 10.47
CA SER A 149 -16.51 8.33 9.09
C SER A 149 -17.08 7.36 8.05
N GLY A 150 -17.53 6.16 8.48
CA GLY A 150 -18.07 5.11 7.62
C GLY A 150 -17.48 3.74 7.94
N SER A 151 -17.74 2.78 7.05
CA SER A 151 -17.28 1.39 7.22
C SER A 151 -15.87 1.22 6.70
N ARG A 152 -15.03 0.53 7.46
CA ARG A 152 -13.65 0.18 7.11
C ARG A 152 -13.49 -1.30 6.85
N ALA A 153 -12.55 -1.64 5.99
CA ALA A 153 -12.07 -2.99 5.78
C ALA A 153 -10.55 -3.04 5.90
N VAL A 154 -10.06 -4.11 6.51
CA VAL A 154 -8.63 -4.47 6.53
C VAL A 154 -8.45 -5.71 5.67
N VAL A 155 -7.56 -5.64 4.72
CA VAL A 155 -7.28 -6.70 3.75
C VAL A 155 -5.82 -7.08 3.81
N ASP A 156 -5.55 -8.36 4.00
CA ASP A 156 -4.24 -8.93 3.81
C ASP A 156 -4.06 -9.29 2.34
N VAL A 157 -3.07 -8.69 1.69
CA VAL A 157 -2.72 -8.95 0.28
C VAL A 157 -1.36 -9.62 0.22
N ARG A 158 -1.30 -10.77 -0.43
CA ARG A 158 -0.08 -11.50 -0.73
C ARG A 158 0.20 -11.45 -2.22
N ILE A 159 1.39 -11.03 -2.58
CA ILE A 159 1.85 -10.99 -3.97
C ILE A 159 2.98 -12.01 -4.12
N SER A 160 2.82 -12.92 -5.07
CA SER A 160 3.76 -14.01 -5.33
C SER A 160 4.19 -14.02 -6.80
N VAL A 161 5.44 -14.37 -7.06
CA VAL A 161 6.01 -14.61 -8.39
C VAL A 161 6.60 -16.01 -8.39
N ASP A 162 6.24 -16.82 -9.36
CA ASP A 162 6.67 -18.24 -9.48
C ASP A 162 6.42 -19.05 -8.17
N GLY A 163 5.31 -18.74 -7.48
CA GLY A 163 4.92 -19.39 -6.24
C GLY A 163 5.67 -18.91 -4.98
N LEU A 164 6.62 -17.99 -5.12
CA LEU A 164 7.35 -17.41 -3.99
C LEU A 164 6.74 -16.07 -3.58
N PRO A 165 6.47 -15.82 -2.29
CA PRO A 165 5.97 -14.54 -1.83
C PRO A 165 7.05 -13.47 -1.99
N VAL A 166 6.72 -12.37 -2.66
CA VAL A 166 7.63 -11.25 -2.90
C VAL A 166 7.25 -10.01 -2.12
N VAL A 167 5.95 -9.84 -1.83
CA VAL A 167 5.43 -8.75 -1.01
C VAL A 167 4.22 -9.23 -0.23
N THR A 168 4.09 -8.75 1.01
CA THR A 168 2.86 -8.87 1.79
C THR A 168 2.43 -7.49 2.27
N ILE A 169 1.11 -7.25 2.25
CA ILE A 169 0.53 -5.94 2.56
C ILE A 169 -0.66 -6.14 3.49
N GLU A 170 -0.65 -5.48 4.64
CA GLU A 170 -1.87 -5.19 5.39
C GLU A 170 -2.38 -3.84 4.91
N HIS A 171 -3.57 -3.82 4.33
CA HIS A 171 -4.15 -2.65 3.67
C HIS A 171 -5.48 -2.28 4.30
N GLU A 172 -5.59 -1.06 4.85
CA GLU A 172 -6.81 -0.55 5.45
C GLU A 172 -7.42 0.56 4.59
N ALA A 173 -8.72 0.50 4.41
CA ALA A 173 -9.46 1.53 3.69
C ALA A 173 -10.84 1.79 4.29
N LEU A 174 -11.31 3.01 4.16
CA LEU A 174 -12.70 3.40 4.34
C LEU A 174 -13.45 3.03 3.06
N VAL A 175 -14.22 1.95 3.10
CA VAL A 175 -14.87 1.34 1.92
C VAL A 175 -16.28 1.87 1.66
N SER A 176 -16.88 2.50 2.64
CA SER A 176 -18.09 3.31 2.46
C SER A 176 -18.00 4.57 3.32
N LEU A 177 -18.41 5.69 2.76
CA LEU A 177 -18.46 6.95 3.50
C LEU A 177 -19.73 6.98 4.36
N GLY A 178 -19.60 7.39 5.59
CA GLY A 178 -20.72 7.69 6.47
C GLY A 178 -21.57 8.84 5.92
N PRO A 179 -22.80 9.03 6.42
CA PRO A 179 -23.60 10.18 6.01
C PRO A 179 -22.82 11.47 6.32
N SER A 180 -22.72 12.35 5.33
CA SER A 180 -22.11 13.66 5.52
C SER A 180 -22.77 14.35 6.73
N ALA A 181 -21.95 14.82 7.67
CA ALA A 181 -22.49 15.63 8.77
C ALA A 181 -23.19 16.86 8.17
N PRO A 182 -24.38 17.26 8.68
CA PRO A 182 -25.11 18.38 8.18
C PRO A 182 -24.39 19.71 8.38
#